data_494f0ba1203bda416ae5e1adb2932376
#
_entry.id   494f0ba1203bda416ae5e1adb2932376
#
_cell.length_a   1.000
_cell.length_b   1.000
_cell.length_c   1.000
_cell.angle_alpha   90.00
_cell.angle_beta   90.00
_cell.angle_gamma   90.00
#
_symmetry.space_group_name_H-M   'P 1'
#
loop_
_entity.id
_entity.type
_entity.pdbx_description
1 polymer ?
#
loop_
_entity_poly.entity_id
_entity_poly.type
_entity_poly.pdbx_seq_one_letter_code
_entity_poly.pdbx_strand_id
1 'polypeptide(L)'
;MNNIAVFAGSFSPFTKGHEDIIRKALPLFDKIIIAIGQNYNKKDVFSVEQRMNWIQTLYQPNPKIEVLAYEGLTVDMCKKVGAGYLIRGLRNAADFQMEHEMYLINKQLAPDIDTVLIPASPQLAAVSSSLVRELWQLKADYTPFVSYKLPDIE
;
A
#
# COMPACT_ATOMS: atom_id res chain seq x y z
N MET A 1 -0.84 -25.10 -0.37
CA MET A 1 0.15 -23.98 -0.39
C MET A 1 -0.59 -22.70 -0.04
N ASN A 2 -0.03 -21.89 0.82
CA ASN A 2 -0.63 -20.62 1.17
C ASN A 2 -0.24 -19.55 0.12
N ASN A 3 -1.23 -19.00 -0.57
CA ASN A 3 -1.03 -17.87 -1.46
C ASN A 3 -0.88 -16.59 -0.62
N ILE A 4 0.36 -16.19 -0.39
CA ILE A 4 0.68 -14.97 0.36
C ILE A 4 1.05 -13.87 -0.64
N ALA A 5 0.42 -12.71 -0.49
CA ALA A 5 0.71 -11.52 -1.26
C ALA A 5 1.16 -10.38 -0.35
N VAL A 6 2.00 -9.51 -0.90
CA VAL A 6 2.44 -8.28 -0.25
C VAL A 6 1.86 -7.08 -0.99
N PHE A 7 1.23 -6.19 -0.27
CA PHE A 7 0.87 -4.86 -0.74
C PHE A 7 1.83 -3.85 -0.13
N ALA A 8 2.80 -3.42 -0.91
CA ALA A 8 3.87 -2.53 -0.45
C ALA A 8 3.65 -1.09 -0.89
N GLY A 9 3.99 -0.16 -0.03
CA GLY A 9 3.93 1.27 -0.32
C GLY A 9 4.43 2.11 0.84
N SER A 10 4.54 3.41 0.65
CA SER A 10 4.81 4.34 1.75
C SER A 10 3.58 4.59 2.62
N PHE A 11 2.39 4.49 2.03
CA PHE A 11 1.10 4.69 2.71
C PHE A 11 1.08 5.92 3.63
N SER A 12 1.38 7.05 3.07
CA SER A 12 1.55 8.32 3.80
C SER A 12 0.55 9.41 3.34
N PRO A 13 -0.74 9.30 3.70
CA PRO A 13 -1.37 8.23 4.47
C PRO A 13 -1.93 7.08 3.63
N PHE A 14 -2.35 6.01 4.28
CA PHE A 14 -3.16 4.94 3.68
C PHE A 14 -4.57 5.46 3.43
N THR A 15 -5.05 5.38 2.19
CA THR A 15 -6.30 6.01 1.74
C THR A 15 -7.41 4.99 1.50
N LYS A 16 -8.63 5.46 1.28
CA LYS A 16 -9.75 4.62 0.81
C LYS A 16 -9.46 3.95 -0.54
N GLY A 17 -8.60 4.55 -1.38
CA GLY A 17 -8.10 3.91 -2.59
C GLY A 17 -7.27 2.65 -2.29
N HIS A 18 -6.42 2.70 -1.29
CA HIS A 18 -5.66 1.53 -0.82
C HIS A 18 -6.58 0.47 -0.21
N GLU A 19 -7.57 0.88 0.59
CA GLU A 19 -8.57 -0.03 1.16
C GLU A 19 -9.36 -0.77 0.06
N ASP A 20 -9.71 -0.09 -1.03
CA ASP A 20 -10.40 -0.68 -2.18
C ASP A 20 -9.57 -1.79 -2.83
N ILE A 21 -8.27 -1.58 -3.01
CA ILE A 21 -7.35 -2.59 -3.54
C ILE A 21 -7.28 -3.81 -2.62
N ILE A 22 -7.14 -3.59 -1.31
CA ILE A 22 -7.13 -4.69 -0.33
C ILE A 22 -8.46 -5.46 -0.36
N ARG A 23 -9.59 -4.77 -0.40
CA ARG A 23 -10.91 -5.40 -0.48
C ARG A 23 -11.04 -6.32 -1.69
N LYS A 24 -10.54 -5.89 -2.85
CA LYS A 24 -10.54 -6.69 -4.08
C LYS A 24 -9.55 -7.85 -4.04
N ALA A 25 -8.43 -7.68 -3.36
CA ALA A 25 -7.38 -8.70 -3.25
C ALA A 25 -7.72 -9.81 -2.24
N LEU A 26 -8.46 -9.49 -1.18
CA LEU A 26 -8.75 -10.44 -0.09
C LEU A 26 -9.33 -11.79 -0.54
N PRO A 27 -10.25 -11.87 -1.52
CA PRO A 27 -10.75 -13.14 -2.00
C PRO A 27 -9.73 -13.99 -2.77
N LEU A 28 -8.65 -13.36 -3.26
CA LEU A 28 -7.66 -14.00 -4.14
C LEU A 28 -6.53 -14.67 -3.39
N PHE A 29 -6.29 -14.27 -2.13
CA PHE A 29 -5.14 -14.70 -1.36
C PHE A 29 -5.54 -15.26 0.00
N ASP A 30 -4.74 -16.16 0.52
CA ASP A 30 -4.90 -16.72 1.86
C ASP A 30 -4.44 -15.73 2.93
N LYS A 31 -3.42 -14.93 2.60
CA LYS A 31 -2.86 -13.89 3.47
C LYS A 31 -2.37 -12.71 2.65
N ILE A 32 -2.63 -11.51 3.15
CA ILE A 32 -2.10 -10.26 2.61
C ILE A 32 -1.27 -9.59 3.69
N ILE A 33 -0.03 -9.23 3.32
CA ILE A 33 0.85 -8.44 4.16
C ILE A 33 0.89 -7.03 3.61
N ILE A 34 0.42 -6.08 4.39
CA ILE A 34 0.53 -4.64 4.07
C ILE A 34 1.88 -4.18 4.62
N ALA A 35 2.79 -3.86 3.72
CA ALA A 35 4.17 -3.57 4.06
C ALA A 35 4.51 -2.10 3.81
N ILE A 36 4.86 -1.39 4.87
CA ILE A 36 5.25 0.02 4.83
C ILE A 36 6.75 0.12 4.57
N GLY A 37 7.11 0.61 3.39
CA GLY A 37 8.51 0.87 3.05
C GLY A 37 9.05 2.08 3.80
N GLN A 38 10.19 1.90 4.45
CA GLN A 38 10.93 2.97 5.10
C GLN A 38 12.08 3.43 4.20
N ASN A 39 12.12 4.72 3.94
CA ASN A 39 13.26 5.34 3.28
C ASN A 39 13.83 6.43 4.17
N TYR A 40 14.97 6.14 4.82
CA TYR A 40 15.62 7.09 5.72
C TYR A 40 16.09 8.39 5.07
N ASN A 41 16.27 8.38 3.74
CA ASN A 41 16.65 9.57 2.98
C ASN A 41 15.46 10.48 2.67
N LYS A 42 14.23 10.01 2.89
CA LYS A 42 13.01 10.77 2.67
C LYS A 42 12.29 10.99 3.99
N LYS A 43 12.13 12.26 4.37
CA LYS A 43 11.39 12.63 5.57
C LYS A 43 9.89 12.58 5.26
N ASP A 44 9.22 11.52 5.69
CA ASP A 44 7.77 11.41 5.60
C ASP A 44 7.08 12.35 6.60
N VAL A 45 5.93 12.89 6.20
CA VAL A 45 5.11 13.78 7.04
C VAL A 45 4.56 13.04 8.26
N PHE A 46 4.24 11.76 8.09
CA PHE A 46 3.75 10.90 9.15
C PHE A 46 4.79 9.84 9.49
N SER A 47 4.99 9.59 10.77
CA SER A 47 5.93 8.56 11.23
C SER A 47 5.48 7.17 10.78
N VAL A 48 6.43 6.23 10.70
CA VAL A 48 6.11 4.82 10.42
C VAL A 48 5.14 4.26 11.47
N GLU A 49 5.32 4.60 12.73
CA GLU A 49 4.47 4.16 13.83
C GLU A 49 3.03 4.63 13.67
N GLN A 50 2.83 5.90 13.30
CA GLN A 50 1.51 6.44 13.02
C GLN A 50 0.84 5.69 11.87
N ARG A 51 1.55 5.50 10.75
CA ARG A 51 1.04 4.80 9.57
C ARG A 51 0.70 3.34 9.87
N MET A 52 1.56 2.63 10.59
CA MET A 52 1.29 1.27 11.04
C MET A 52 0.04 1.20 11.92
N ASN A 53 -0.06 2.09 12.90
CA ASN A 53 -1.18 2.10 13.83
C ASN A 53 -2.52 2.32 13.12
N TRP A 54 -2.58 3.26 12.17
CA TRP A 54 -3.80 3.50 11.39
C TRP A 54 -4.22 2.26 10.60
N ILE A 55 -3.30 1.62 9.90
CA ILE A 55 -3.59 0.44 9.08
C ILE A 55 -3.97 -0.75 9.97
N GLN A 56 -3.24 -0.98 11.06
CA GLN A 56 -3.55 -2.05 12.02
C GLN A 56 -4.97 -1.87 12.59
N THR A 57 -5.33 -0.65 12.98
CA THR A 57 -6.66 -0.36 13.54
C THR A 57 -7.78 -0.61 12.53
N LEU A 58 -7.56 -0.30 11.23
CA LEU A 58 -8.54 -0.56 10.18
C LEU A 58 -8.83 -2.05 9.98
N TYR A 59 -7.82 -2.90 10.14
CA TYR A 59 -7.91 -4.32 9.78
C TYR A 59 -7.97 -5.28 10.95
N GLN A 60 -7.87 -4.80 12.18
CA GLN A 60 -8.08 -5.67 13.33
C GLN A 60 -9.59 -5.97 13.52
N PRO A 61 -9.98 -7.24 13.77
CA PRO A 61 -9.17 -8.43 13.95
C PRO A 61 -9.13 -9.36 12.71
N ASN A 62 -8.88 -8.88 11.51
CA ASN A 62 -8.88 -9.72 10.31
C ASN A 62 -7.64 -10.63 10.28
N PRO A 63 -7.78 -11.98 10.43
CA PRO A 63 -6.65 -12.89 10.52
C PRO A 63 -5.89 -13.05 9.20
N LYS A 64 -6.47 -12.62 8.08
CA LYS A 64 -5.82 -12.66 6.75
C LYS A 64 -4.89 -11.49 6.49
N ILE A 65 -4.90 -10.46 7.34
CA ILE A 65 -4.11 -9.25 7.13
C ILE A 65 -3.06 -9.11 8.23
N GLU A 66 -1.83 -8.93 7.81
CA GLU A 66 -0.71 -8.56 8.68
C GLU A 66 -0.14 -7.22 8.20
N VAL A 67 0.31 -6.39 9.13
CA VAL A 67 0.93 -5.10 8.83
C VAL A 67 2.35 -5.09 9.38
N LEU A 68 3.31 -4.73 8.55
CA LEU A 68 4.71 -4.61 8.95
C LEU A 68 5.39 -3.42 8.25
N ALA A 69 6.52 -3.01 8.80
CA ALA A 69 7.42 -2.06 8.17
C ALA A 69 8.70 -2.77 7.71
N TYR A 70 9.29 -2.30 6.62
CA TYR A 70 10.51 -2.89 6.07
C TYR A 70 11.43 -1.84 5.46
N GLU A 71 12.67 -2.24 5.30
CA GLU A 71 13.73 -1.47 4.63
C GLU A 71 14.33 -2.28 3.49
N GLY A 72 14.91 -1.60 2.53
CA GLY A 72 15.57 -2.24 1.40
C GLY A 72 14.61 -2.65 0.29
N LEU A 73 15.00 -3.66 -0.48
CA LEU A 73 14.24 -4.10 -1.64
C LEU A 73 12.94 -4.80 -1.25
N THR A 74 11.85 -4.41 -1.90
CA THR A 74 10.53 -5.03 -1.69
C THR A 74 10.55 -6.53 -1.96
N VAL A 75 11.24 -6.98 -3.01
CA VAL A 75 11.35 -8.41 -3.34
C VAL A 75 12.12 -9.22 -2.30
N ASP A 76 13.11 -8.63 -1.63
CA ASP A 76 13.82 -9.30 -0.54
C ASP A 76 12.91 -9.46 0.68
N MET A 77 12.10 -8.47 0.97
CA MET A 77 11.08 -8.58 2.01
C MET A 77 10.05 -9.65 1.66
N CYS A 78 9.59 -9.73 0.42
CA CYS A 78 8.69 -10.79 -0.05
C CYS A 78 9.29 -12.19 0.19
N LYS A 79 10.58 -12.39 -0.11
CA LYS A 79 11.27 -13.65 0.17
C LYS A 79 11.29 -13.98 1.66
N LYS A 80 11.55 -12.99 2.51
CA LYS A 80 11.59 -13.18 3.97
C LYS A 80 10.25 -13.63 4.55
N VAL A 81 9.15 -13.13 4.01
CA VAL A 81 7.80 -13.47 4.50
C VAL A 81 7.16 -14.63 3.74
N GLY A 82 7.84 -15.20 2.76
CA GLY A 82 7.34 -16.32 1.96
C GLY A 82 6.24 -15.93 0.99
N ALA A 83 6.18 -14.67 0.55
CA ALA A 83 5.18 -14.19 -0.40
C ALA A 83 5.61 -14.47 -1.84
N GLY A 84 4.70 -15.01 -2.64
CA GLY A 84 4.90 -15.25 -4.07
C GLY A 84 4.36 -14.12 -4.97
N TYR A 85 3.66 -13.14 -4.39
CA TYR A 85 2.97 -12.11 -5.14
C TYR A 85 3.14 -10.72 -4.54
N LEU A 86 3.30 -9.72 -5.42
CA LEU A 86 3.14 -8.30 -5.10
C LEU A 86 1.78 -7.84 -5.61
N ILE A 87 1.04 -7.11 -4.80
CA ILE A 87 -0.19 -6.43 -5.21
C ILE A 87 0.13 -4.97 -5.49
N ARG A 88 -0.33 -4.47 -6.63
CA ARG A 88 -0.22 -3.06 -7.01
C ARG A 88 -1.56 -2.56 -7.53
N GLY A 89 -1.96 -1.36 -7.14
CA GLY A 89 -3.17 -0.70 -7.64
C GLY A 89 -2.90 0.06 -8.94
N LEU A 90 -3.90 0.13 -9.80
CA LEU A 90 -3.88 0.92 -11.04
C LEU A 90 -5.03 1.91 -11.03
N ARG A 91 -4.74 3.19 -11.22
CA ARG A 91 -5.72 4.27 -11.36
C ARG A 91 -5.89 4.71 -12.81
N ASN A 92 -4.81 4.65 -13.61
CA ASN A 92 -4.76 5.14 -14.98
C ASN A 92 -3.64 4.46 -15.77
N ALA A 93 -3.52 4.80 -17.07
CA ALA A 93 -2.51 4.23 -17.96
C ALA A 93 -1.07 4.57 -17.57
N ALA A 94 -0.84 5.76 -16.99
CA ALA A 94 0.49 6.16 -16.51
C ALA A 94 0.96 5.29 -15.34
N ASP A 95 0.05 4.92 -14.43
CA ASP A 95 0.35 3.96 -13.37
C ASP A 95 0.76 2.60 -13.95
N PHE A 96 0.08 2.13 -14.98
CA PHE A 96 0.41 0.85 -15.62
C PHE A 96 1.83 0.87 -16.20
N GLN A 97 2.23 1.90 -16.89
CA GLN A 97 3.57 2.01 -17.45
C GLN A 97 4.63 1.91 -16.36
N MET A 98 4.48 2.65 -15.28
CA MET A 98 5.41 2.66 -14.15
C MET A 98 5.45 1.31 -13.44
N GLU A 99 4.30 0.70 -13.18
CA GLU A 99 4.19 -0.62 -12.53
C GLU A 99 4.78 -1.73 -13.41
N HIS A 100 4.60 -1.65 -14.73
CA HIS A 100 5.18 -2.62 -15.67
C HIS A 100 6.72 -2.55 -15.69
N GLU A 101 7.30 -1.36 -15.70
CA GLU A 101 8.75 -1.20 -15.60
C GLU A 101 9.29 -1.79 -14.28
N MET A 102 8.61 -1.53 -13.18
CA MET A 102 8.97 -2.10 -11.87
C MET A 102 8.86 -3.63 -11.87
N TYR A 103 7.80 -4.16 -12.47
CA TYR A 103 7.63 -5.62 -12.63
C TYR A 103 8.81 -6.26 -13.37
N LEU A 104 9.26 -5.68 -14.47
CA LEU A 104 10.38 -6.21 -15.24
C LEU A 104 11.68 -6.26 -14.41
N ILE A 105 11.93 -5.23 -13.62
CA ILE A 105 13.10 -5.19 -12.72
C ILE A 105 12.95 -6.24 -11.61
N ASN A 106 11.78 -6.31 -10.99
CA ASN A 106 11.52 -7.27 -9.91
C ASN A 106 11.66 -8.72 -10.39
N LYS A 107 11.24 -9.03 -11.62
CA LYS A 107 11.40 -10.36 -12.21
C LYS A 107 12.87 -10.75 -12.42
N GLN A 108 13.73 -9.80 -12.71
CA GLN A 108 15.18 -10.07 -12.79
C GLN A 108 15.79 -10.35 -11.41
N LEU A 109 15.35 -9.63 -10.40
CA LEU A 109 15.87 -9.76 -9.02
C LEU A 109 15.27 -10.97 -8.27
N ALA A 110 14.05 -11.34 -8.59
CA ALA A 110 13.30 -12.39 -7.92
C ALA A 110 12.33 -13.07 -8.91
N PRO A 111 12.84 -14.02 -9.73
CA PRO A 111 12.03 -14.66 -10.79
C PRO A 111 10.76 -15.37 -10.29
N ASP A 112 10.76 -15.80 -9.04
CA ASP A 112 9.64 -16.53 -8.42
C ASP A 112 8.53 -15.63 -7.86
N ILE A 113 8.72 -14.31 -7.88
CA ILE A 113 7.73 -13.35 -7.39
C ILE A 113 7.03 -12.68 -8.58
N ASP A 114 5.71 -12.80 -8.63
CA ASP A 114 4.89 -12.15 -9.64
C ASP A 114 4.14 -10.94 -9.08
N THR A 115 3.67 -10.07 -9.98
CA THR A 115 2.89 -8.89 -9.63
C THR A 115 1.46 -9.02 -10.13
N VAL A 116 0.52 -8.76 -9.25
CA VAL A 116 -0.91 -8.69 -9.56
C VAL A 116 -1.34 -7.23 -9.56
N LEU A 117 -1.82 -6.77 -10.71
CA LEU A 117 -2.28 -5.39 -10.91
C LEU A 117 -3.81 -5.35 -10.75
N ILE A 118 -4.30 -4.53 -9.83
CA ILE A 118 -5.72 -4.41 -9.52
C ILE A 118 -6.20 -3.00 -9.86
N PRO A 119 -7.13 -2.85 -10.81
CA PRO A 119 -7.69 -1.55 -11.13
C PRO A 119 -8.46 -0.94 -9.95
N ALA A 120 -8.25 0.33 -9.70
CA ALA A 120 -9.04 1.10 -8.74
C ALA A 120 -10.50 1.19 -9.20
N SER A 121 -11.43 1.22 -8.23
CA SER A 121 -12.82 1.53 -8.53
C SER A 121 -12.93 2.96 -9.09
N PRO A 122 -13.80 3.22 -10.08
CA PRO A 122 -13.85 4.53 -10.76
C PRO A 122 -14.03 5.71 -9.81
N GLN A 123 -14.83 5.57 -8.77
CA GLN A 123 -15.06 6.62 -7.77
C GLN A 123 -13.86 6.91 -6.87
N LEU A 124 -12.85 6.04 -6.85
CA LEU A 124 -11.63 6.17 -6.04
C LEU A 124 -10.37 6.40 -6.88
N ALA A 125 -10.48 6.40 -8.21
CA ALA A 125 -9.33 6.52 -9.09
C ALA A 125 -8.57 7.85 -8.96
N ALA A 126 -9.22 8.91 -8.51
CA ALA A 126 -8.59 10.22 -8.26
C ALA A 126 -7.96 10.33 -6.88
N VAL A 127 -8.19 9.37 -5.98
CA VAL A 127 -7.69 9.42 -4.61
C VAL A 127 -6.23 8.98 -4.55
N SER A 128 -5.37 9.84 -4.03
CA SER A 128 -3.95 9.57 -3.80
C SER A 128 -3.51 10.07 -2.42
N SER A 129 -2.44 9.51 -1.90
CA SER A 129 -1.84 10.02 -0.66
C SER A 129 -1.38 11.46 -0.80
N SER A 130 -0.87 11.85 -1.97
CA SER A 130 -0.46 13.24 -2.25
C SER A 130 -1.63 14.22 -2.16
N LEU A 131 -2.79 13.87 -2.73
CA LEU A 131 -4.01 14.67 -2.62
C LEU A 131 -4.43 14.84 -1.16
N VAL A 132 -4.43 13.75 -0.40
CA VAL A 132 -4.83 13.79 1.02
C VAL A 132 -3.87 14.66 1.83
N ARG A 133 -2.56 14.54 1.61
CA ARG A 133 -1.57 15.41 2.29
C ARG A 133 -1.77 16.88 1.95
N GLU A 134 -2.05 17.20 0.70
CA GLU A 134 -2.30 18.58 0.26
C GLU A 134 -3.54 19.17 0.95
N LEU A 135 -4.65 18.43 0.93
CA LEU A 135 -5.88 18.86 1.61
C LEU A 135 -5.66 19.05 3.12
N TRP A 136 -4.98 18.12 3.76
CA TRP A 136 -4.65 18.19 5.17
C TRP A 136 -3.78 19.40 5.50
N GLN A 137 -2.71 19.65 4.73
CA GLN A 137 -1.82 20.80 4.92
C GLN A 137 -2.53 22.15 4.73
N LEU A 138 -3.48 22.21 3.80
CA LEU A 138 -4.31 23.38 3.55
C LEU A 138 -5.47 23.52 4.53
N LYS A 139 -5.59 22.65 5.52
CA LYS A 139 -6.73 22.60 6.46
C LYS A 139 -8.08 22.45 5.77
N ALA A 140 -8.09 21.83 4.59
CA ALA A 140 -9.30 21.48 3.84
C ALA A 140 -9.83 20.10 4.28
N ASP A 141 -11.06 19.78 3.88
CA ASP A 141 -11.69 18.51 4.25
C ASP A 141 -11.08 17.33 3.47
N TYR A 142 -10.32 16.50 4.15
CA TYR A 142 -9.74 15.25 3.64
C TYR A 142 -10.56 14.01 4.04
N THR A 143 -11.55 14.16 4.90
CA THR A 143 -12.27 13.04 5.51
C THR A 143 -12.96 12.09 4.52
N PRO A 144 -13.41 12.54 3.31
CA PRO A 144 -13.96 11.61 2.33
C PRO A 144 -12.96 10.57 1.80
N PHE A 145 -11.65 10.77 2.00
CA PHE A 145 -10.59 10.01 1.34
C PHE A 145 -9.82 9.08 2.26
N VAL A 146 -10.01 9.18 3.57
CA VAL A 146 -9.41 8.31 4.58
C VAL A 146 -10.45 7.85 5.60
N SER A 147 -10.20 6.74 6.28
CA SER A 147 -11.13 6.12 7.23
C SER A 147 -10.75 6.40 8.70
N TYR A 148 -9.89 7.35 8.95
CA TYR A 148 -9.39 7.74 10.27
C TYR A 148 -9.03 9.23 10.30
N LYS A 149 -8.85 9.77 11.50
CA LYS A 149 -8.45 11.17 11.69
C LYS A 149 -6.93 11.31 11.57
N LEU A 150 -6.47 12.26 10.76
CA LEU A 150 -5.08 12.69 10.73
C LEU A 150 -4.79 13.65 11.88
N PRO A 151 -3.50 13.81 12.28
CA PRO A 151 -3.13 14.73 13.34
C PRO A 151 -3.57 16.17 13.04
N ASP A 152 -3.88 16.93 14.09
CA ASP A 152 -4.14 18.35 13.93
C ASP A 152 -2.83 19.07 13.55
N ILE A 153 -2.92 20.04 12.65
CA ILE A 153 -1.77 20.90 12.28
C ILE A 153 -1.72 22.05 13.27
N GLU A 154 -0.61 22.18 13.99
CA GLU A 154 -0.32 23.28 14.89
C GLU A 154 -0.18 24.63 14.15
#